data_aa6470d9196501362065c621fdc113f9
#
_entry.id   aa6470d9196501362065c621fdc113f9
#
_cell.length_a   1.000
_cell.length_b   1.000
_cell.length_c   1.000
_cell.angle_alpha   90.00
_cell.angle_beta   90.00
_cell.angle_gamma   90.00
#
_symmetry.space_group_name_H-M   'P 1'
#
loop_
_entity.id
_entity.type
_entity.pdbx_description
1 polymer ?
#
loop_
_entity_poly.entity_id
_entity_poly.type
_entity_poly.pdbx_seq_one_letter_code
_entity_poly.pdbx_strand_id
1 'polypeptide(L)'
;NGKTWSKTQPLNDGKEFGAIQPVVLNYGNGKLQLLSRTENELVTQNWSSDYGITWSKMTATSLPNPNSGIDGVSLKDGRQLLVYNPTGKNWGDRVPLSLALSNDGTNWKRVLDLEPLRENTDKEGEEYSYPTMIQAPDGKVHIVYTWNRKTVKYIVLDPQKLN
;
A
#
# COMPACT_ATOMS: atom_id res chain seq x y z
N ASN A 1 -14.01 21.72 4.45
CA ASN A 1 -14.15 23.06 3.88
C ASN A 1 -12.80 23.73 3.58
N GLY A 2 -11.68 23.13 3.95
CA GLY A 2 -10.34 23.66 3.75
C GLY A 2 -9.98 24.92 4.54
N LYS A 3 -10.84 25.36 5.44
CA LYS A 3 -10.63 26.57 6.23
C LYS A 3 -9.98 26.32 7.58
N THR A 4 -10.08 25.12 8.09
CA THR A 4 -9.51 24.72 9.38
C THR A 4 -8.70 23.42 9.23
N TRP A 5 -7.58 23.32 9.91
CA TRP A 5 -6.67 22.19 9.90
C TRP A 5 -6.30 21.82 11.32
N SER A 6 -6.18 20.53 11.58
CA SER A 6 -5.62 20.01 12.83
C SER A 6 -4.43 19.10 12.50
N LYS A 7 -3.49 19.00 13.42
CA LYS A 7 -2.34 18.11 13.34
C LYS A 7 -2.30 17.24 14.58
N THR A 8 -2.01 15.96 14.40
CA THR A 8 -1.66 15.06 15.50
C THR A 8 -0.17 15.15 15.82
N GLN A 9 0.24 14.56 16.92
CA GLN A 9 1.64 14.23 17.15
C GLN A 9 2.05 13.08 16.21
N PRO A 10 3.38 12.83 15.99
CA PRO A 10 3.83 11.67 15.24
C PRO A 10 3.20 10.39 15.77
N LEU A 11 2.81 9.48 14.86
CA LEU A 11 2.11 8.23 15.19
C LEU A 11 3.07 7.11 15.64
N ASN A 12 4.35 7.31 15.46
CA ASN A 12 5.43 6.44 15.95
C ASN A 12 6.63 7.29 16.36
N ASP A 13 7.54 6.71 17.11
CA ASP A 13 8.76 7.38 17.59
C ASP A 13 9.99 7.11 16.69
N GLY A 14 9.82 6.34 15.62
CA GLY A 14 10.88 5.97 14.67
C GLY A 14 11.92 4.98 15.22
N LYS A 15 11.75 4.45 16.45
CA LYS A 15 12.72 3.55 17.08
C LYS A 15 12.38 2.09 16.86
N GLU A 16 11.12 1.70 17.05
CA GLU A 16 10.66 0.33 16.85
C GLU A 16 10.51 0.03 15.35
N PHE A 17 9.95 0.98 14.61
CA PHE A 17 9.75 0.87 13.16
C PHE A 17 10.24 2.14 12.48
N GLY A 18 11.13 1.99 11.48
CA GLY A 18 11.51 3.07 10.56
C GLY A 18 10.44 3.27 9.47
N ALA A 19 9.23 3.68 9.90
CA ALA A 19 8.04 3.73 9.05
C ALA A 19 7.87 5.10 8.40
N ILE A 20 7.62 5.12 7.08
CA ILE A 20 7.39 6.33 6.28
C ILE A 20 6.37 6.08 5.16
N GLN A 21 5.93 7.14 4.48
CA GLN A 21 5.06 7.11 3.30
C GLN A 21 3.80 6.25 3.51
N PRO A 22 2.90 6.67 4.39
CA PRO A 22 1.69 5.92 4.70
C PRO A 22 0.61 6.11 3.64
N VAL A 23 -0.30 5.12 3.58
CA VAL A 23 -1.62 5.21 2.96
C VAL A 23 -2.71 5.03 4.00
N VAL A 24 -3.86 5.68 3.83
CA VAL A 24 -5.02 5.55 4.72
C VAL A 24 -6.14 4.82 4.00
N LEU A 25 -6.61 3.72 4.58
CA LEU A 25 -7.77 2.97 4.15
C LEU A 25 -8.97 3.30 5.05
N ASN A 26 -10.14 3.48 4.43
CA ASN A 26 -11.37 3.87 5.12
C ASN A 26 -12.40 2.73 5.10
N TYR A 27 -12.71 2.20 6.27
CA TYR A 27 -13.69 1.12 6.46
C TYR A 27 -15.10 1.64 6.77
N GLY A 28 -15.29 2.97 6.76
CA GLY A 28 -16.55 3.60 7.17
C GLY A 28 -16.70 3.72 8.69
N ASN A 29 -17.73 4.45 9.11
CA ASN A 29 -18.11 4.62 10.52
C ASN A 29 -16.95 5.04 11.44
N GLY A 30 -16.00 5.81 10.93
CA GLY A 30 -14.84 6.30 11.70
C GLY A 30 -13.68 5.32 11.82
N LYS A 31 -13.81 4.09 11.29
CA LYS A 31 -12.74 3.10 11.30
C LYS A 31 -11.79 3.35 10.13
N LEU A 32 -10.53 3.64 10.47
CA LEU A 32 -9.44 3.88 9.53
C LEU A 32 -8.27 2.95 9.83
N GLN A 33 -7.55 2.55 8.78
CA GLN A 33 -6.27 1.86 8.89
C GLN A 33 -5.22 2.67 8.15
N LEU A 34 -4.09 2.88 8.79
CA LEU A 34 -2.92 3.45 8.17
C LEU A 34 -1.92 2.32 7.94
N LEU A 35 -1.46 2.15 6.70
CA LEU A 35 -0.41 1.21 6.33
C LEU A 35 0.83 2.00 5.94
N SER A 36 2.01 1.59 6.42
CA SER A 36 3.28 2.27 6.12
C SER A 36 4.34 1.28 5.63
N ARG A 37 5.17 1.72 4.69
CA ARG A 37 6.41 1.01 4.39
C ARG A 37 7.39 1.17 5.55
N THR A 38 8.28 0.19 5.75
CA THR A 38 9.29 0.26 6.80
C THR A 38 10.65 -0.26 6.37
N GLU A 39 11.67 0.06 7.18
CA GLU A 39 13.00 -0.56 7.11
C GLU A 39 13.02 -1.98 7.70
N ASN A 40 11.92 -2.41 8.34
CA ASN A 40 11.81 -3.67 9.06
C ASN A 40 11.28 -4.84 8.20
N GLU A 41 11.40 -4.73 6.88
CA GLU A 41 11.11 -5.77 5.89
C GLU A 41 9.61 -6.14 5.76
N LEU A 42 8.73 -5.36 6.38
CA LEU A 42 7.28 -5.55 6.29
C LEU A 42 6.52 -4.22 6.34
N VAL A 43 5.27 -4.29 5.95
CA VAL A 43 4.32 -3.20 6.11
C VAL A 43 3.87 -3.13 7.57
N THR A 44 3.82 -1.93 8.13
CA THR A 44 3.22 -1.69 9.44
C THR A 44 1.84 -1.09 9.35
N GLN A 45 1.10 -1.14 10.45
CA GLN A 45 -0.24 -0.61 10.56
C GLN A 45 -0.50 0.14 11.87
N ASN A 46 -1.39 1.13 11.80
CA ASN A 46 -2.08 1.74 12.92
C ASN A 46 -3.59 1.73 12.63
N TRP A 47 -4.39 1.68 13.67
CA TRP A 47 -5.86 1.73 13.56
C TRP A 47 -6.43 2.92 14.30
N SER A 48 -7.48 3.50 13.75
CA SER A 48 -8.35 4.46 14.40
C SER A 48 -9.80 3.98 14.35
N SER A 49 -10.59 4.29 15.37
CA SER A 49 -12.04 4.03 15.42
C SER A 49 -12.87 5.30 15.59
N ASP A 50 -12.23 6.47 15.51
CA ASP A 50 -12.80 7.77 15.83
C ASP A 50 -12.47 8.84 14.78
N TYR A 51 -12.51 8.45 13.50
CA TYR A 51 -12.23 9.33 12.36
C TYR A 51 -10.80 9.91 12.34
N GLY A 52 -9.82 9.18 12.92
CA GLY A 52 -8.41 9.59 12.94
C GLY A 52 -8.06 10.57 14.06
N ILE A 53 -8.94 10.76 15.06
CA ILE A 53 -8.65 11.60 16.23
C ILE A 53 -7.58 10.91 17.09
N THR A 54 -7.75 9.61 17.35
CA THR A 54 -6.75 8.79 18.04
C THR A 54 -6.35 7.58 17.20
N TRP A 55 -5.14 7.08 17.44
CA TRP A 55 -4.55 5.97 16.71
C TRP A 55 -3.94 4.95 17.68
N SER A 56 -4.06 3.67 17.32
CA SER A 56 -3.41 2.59 18.05
C SER A 56 -1.88 2.71 17.98
N LYS A 57 -1.17 2.00 18.84
CA LYS A 57 0.25 1.74 18.66
C LYS A 57 0.48 1.09 17.28
N MET A 58 1.58 1.46 16.63
CA MET A 58 2.01 0.84 15.38
C MET A 58 2.38 -0.63 15.61
N THR A 59 1.96 -1.50 14.72
CA THR A 59 2.26 -2.94 14.73
C THR A 59 2.62 -3.43 13.35
N ALA A 60 3.36 -4.54 13.27
CA ALA A 60 3.66 -5.21 12.02
C ALA A 60 2.43 -5.91 11.43
N THR A 61 2.36 -5.97 10.11
CA THR A 61 1.46 -6.86 9.36
C THR A 61 2.22 -8.11 8.90
N SER A 62 1.53 -9.04 8.23
CA SER A 62 2.16 -10.17 7.55
C SER A 62 2.68 -9.84 6.14
N LEU A 63 2.46 -8.63 5.65
CA LEU A 63 2.85 -8.22 4.31
C LEU A 63 4.34 -7.88 4.26
N PRO A 64 5.16 -8.58 3.46
CA PRO A 64 6.56 -8.19 3.27
C PRO A 64 6.66 -6.87 2.53
N ASN A 65 7.74 -6.11 2.79
CA ASN A 65 8.02 -4.85 2.09
C ASN A 65 9.52 -4.57 2.08
N PRO A 66 10.14 -4.27 0.93
CA PRO A 66 11.58 -4.02 0.82
C PRO A 66 11.92 -2.54 1.09
N ASN A 67 11.23 -1.88 2.00
CA ASN A 67 11.31 -0.45 2.19
C ASN A 67 10.99 0.33 0.89
N SER A 68 9.94 -0.09 0.19
CA SER A 68 9.44 0.55 -1.02
C SER A 68 8.06 1.15 -0.81
N GLY A 69 7.75 2.20 -1.58
CA GLY A 69 6.45 2.88 -1.53
C GLY A 69 5.30 1.91 -1.78
N ILE A 70 4.22 2.11 -1.06
CA ILE A 70 2.95 1.40 -1.19
C ILE A 70 1.84 2.41 -1.44
N ASP A 71 0.73 1.98 -2.01
CA ASP A 71 -0.52 2.73 -2.02
C ASP A 71 -1.72 1.79 -1.96
N GLY A 72 -2.87 2.30 -1.56
CA GLY A 72 -4.07 1.48 -1.39
C GLY A 72 -5.35 2.28 -1.50
N VAL A 73 -6.44 1.58 -1.76
CA VAL A 73 -7.77 2.16 -1.88
C VAL A 73 -8.82 1.26 -1.23
N SER A 74 -9.75 1.89 -0.50
CA SER A 74 -10.97 1.23 -0.06
C SER A 74 -11.94 1.17 -1.24
N LEU A 75 -12.25 -0.04 -1.69
CA LEU A 75 -13.13 -0.28 -2.82
C LEU A 75 -14.59 -0.02 -2.45
N LYS A 76 -15.41 0.33 -3.44
CA LYS A 76 -16.86 0.57 -3.26
C LYS A 76 -17.62 -0.65 -2.73
N ASP A 77 -17.09 -1.85 -2.94
CA ASP A 77 -17.65 -3.11 -2.43
C ASP A 77 -17.21 -3.45 -0.99
N GLY A 78 -16.43 -2.58 -0.35
CA GLY A 78 -15.96 -2.73 1.03
C GLY A 78 -14.61 -3.42 1.18
N ARG A 79 -14.10 -4.06 0.13
CA ARG A 79 -12.76 -4.65 0.14
C ARG A 79 -11.68 -3.56 0.15
N GLN A 80 -10.50 -3.91 0.62
CA GLN A 80 -9.32 -3.06 0.60
C GLN A 80 -8.35 -3.60 -0.45
N LEU A 81 -7.82 -2.74 -1.30
CA LEU A 81 -6.83 -3.09 -2.31
C LEU A 81 -5.52 -2.36 -2.01
N LEU A 82 -4.43 -3.09 -2.01
CA LEU A 82 -3.07 -2.57 -1.80
C LEU A 82 -2.21 -2.88 -3.02
N VAL A 83 -1.38 -1.94 -3.45
CA VAL A 83 -0.30 -2.14 -4.42
C VAL A 83 1.05 -2.00 -3.71
N TYR A 84 1.93 -2.99 -3.87
CA TYR A 84 3.18 -3.08 -3.13
C TYR A 84 4.19 -4.01 -3.80
N ASN A 85 5.43 -4.02 -3.31
CA ASN A 85 6.43 -5.01 -3.69
C ASN A 85 6.51 -6.08 -2.58
N PRO A 86 6.13 -7.34 -2.85
CA PRO A 86 6.05 -8.42 -1.84
C PRO A 86 7.41 -9.10 -1.59
N THR A 87 8.45 -8.34 -1.33
CA THR A 87 9.79 -8.83 -0.98
C THR A 87 10.16 -8.32 0.41
N GLY A 88 10.81 -9.15 1.23
CA GLY A 88 11.06 -8.89 2.65
C GLY A 88 12.53 -8.57 2.97
N LYS A 89 13.22 -7.81 2.13
CA LYS A 89 14.60 -7.39 2.38
C LYS A 89 14.68 -5.87 2.37
N ASN A 90 15.17 -5.26 3.44
CA ASN A 90 15.38 -3.82 3.48
C ASN A 90 16.31 -3.38 2.34
N TRP A 91 15.87 -2.39 1.55
CA TRP A 91 16.51 -1.98 0.28
C TRP A 91 16.66 -3.13 -0.74
N GLY A 92 15.77 -4.12 -0.65
CA GLY A 92 15.69 -5.24 -1.60
C GLY A 92 15.04 -4.87 -2.92
N ASP A 93 14.90 -5.90 -3.76
CA ASP A 93 14.33 -5.76 -5.09
C ASP A 93 12.89 -5.24 -5.05
N ARG A 94 12.58 -4.29 -5.93
CA ARG A 94 11.22 -3.76 -6.13
C ARG A 94 10.52 -4.44 -7.30
N VAL A 95 10.70 -5.73 -7.38
CA VAL A 95 10.06 -6.65 -8.31
C VAL A 95 9.72 -7.95 -7.57
N PRO A 96 8.53 -8.50 -7.77
CA PRO A 96 7.42 -8.00 -8.58
C PRO A 96 6.73 -6.76 -8.00
N LEU A 97 5.85 -6.11 -8.78
CA LEU A 97 4.84 -5.18 -8.31
C LEU A 97 3.49 -5.91 -8.29
N SER A 98 2.88 -6.00 -7.13
CA SER A 98 1.73 -6.88 -6.91
C SER A 98 0.55 -6.16 -6.28
N LEU A 99 -0.62 -6.75 -6.44
CA LEU A 99 -1.85 -6.37 -5.74
C LEU A 99 -2.18 -7.39 -4.65
N ALA A 100 -2.61 -6.88 -3.50
CA ALA A 100 -3.22 -7.68 -2.45
C ALA A 100 -4.61 -7.15 -2.09
N LEU A 101 -5.54 -8.07 -1.81
CA LEU A 101 -6.89 -7.79 -1.33
C LEU A 101 -7.06 -8.22 0.11
N SER A 102 -7.88 -7.46 0.85
CA SER A 102 -8.34 -7.82 2.19
C SER A 102 -9.79 -7.38 2.38
N ASN A 103 -10.56 -8.18 3.14
CA ASN A 103 -11.90 -7.82 3.60
C ASN A 103 -11.91 -7.14 4.98
N ASP A 104 -10.87 -7.32 5.76
CA ASP A 104 -10.80 -6.93 7.17
C ASP A 104 -9.59 -6.04 7.53
N GLY A 105 -8.64 -5.89 6.60
CA GLY A 105 -7.38 -5.17 6.77
C GLY A 105 -6.31 -5.94 7.53
N THR A 106 -6.61 -7.17 7.96
CA THR A 106 -5.68 -8.03 8.71
C THR A 106 -5.21 -9.20 7.85
N ASN A 107 -6.17 -9.84 7.18
CA ASN A 107 -5.91 -10.97 6.29
C ASN A 107 -5.78 -10.47 4.85
N TRP A 108 -4.56 -10.44 4.35
CA TRP A 108 -4.24 -9.99 3.01
C TRP A 108 -3.91 -11.16 2.09
N LYS A 109 -4.54 -11.21 0.93
CA LYS A 109 -4.27 -12.19 -0.13
C LYS A 109 -3.66 -11.48 -1.33
N ARG A 110 -2.46 -11.86 -1.75
CA ARG A 110 -1.89 -11.45 -3.05
C ARG A 110 -2.72 -12.07 -4.16
N VAL A 111 -3.22 -11.23 -5.07
CA VAL A 111 -4.20 -11.64 -6.10
C VAL A 111 -3.72 -11.45 -7.53
N LEU A 112 -2.76 -10.55 -7.77
CA LEU A 112 -2.28 -10.25 -9.12
C LEU A 112 -0.87 -9.66 -9.06
N ASP A 113 -0.02 -10.05 -10.00
CA ASP A 113 1.24 -9.37 -10.29
C ASP A 113 1.04 -8.46 -11.51
N LEU A 114 1.13 -7.16 -11.28
CA LEU A 114 1.09 -6.16 -12.35
C LEU A 114 2.35 -6.24 -13.21
N GLU A 115 3.48 -6.44 -12.54
CA GLU A 115 4.79 -6.69 -13.15
C GLU A 115 5.40 -7.92 -12.46
N PRO A 116 5.28 -9.11 -13.07
CA PRO A 116 5.81 -10.34 -12.49
C PRO A 116 7.35 -10.36 -12.54
N LEU A 117 7.92 -11.15 -11.66
CA LEU A 117 9.33 -11.52 -11.78
C LEU A 117 9.53 -12.28 -13.10
N ARG A 118 10.39 -11.79 -13.97
CA ARG A 118 10.70 -12.45 -15.23
C ARG A 118 11.76 -13.54 -15.03
N GLU A 119 11.52 -14.71 -15.55
CA GLU A 119 12.53 -15.74 -15.70
C GLU A 119 13.53 -15.32 -16.79
N ASN A 120 14.82 -15.43 -16.57
CA ASN A 120 15.90 -15.20 -17.56
C ASN A 120 16.16 -13.77 -18.04
N THR A 121 15.77 -12.74 -17.30
CA THR A 121 16.32 -11.41 -17.53
C THR A 121 17.46 -11.15 -16.56
N ASP A 122 18.49 -10.47 -17.03
CA ASP A 122 19.50 -9.87 -16.15
C ASP A 122 18.75 -8.92 -15.21
N LYS A 123 18.60 -9.32 -13.95
CA LYS A 123 17.83 -8.60 -12.93
C LYS A 123 18.39 -7.22 -12.60
N GLU A 124 19.53 -6.87 -13.19
CA GLU A 124 20.14 -5.56 -13.02
C GLU A 124 19.25 -4.48 -13.62
N GLY A 125 18.61 -3.73 -12.74
CA GLY A 125 17.85 -2.52 -13.08
C GLY A 125 16.36 -2.69 -13.27
N GLU A 126 15.74 -3.84 -13.05
CA GLU A 126 14.29 -3.95 -12.98
C GLU A 126 13.79 -3.36 -11.65
N GLU A 127 13.00 -2.29 -11.75
CA GLU A 127 12.39 -1.65 -10.59
C GLU A 127 11.01 -1.10 -10.95
N TYR A 128 10.01 -1.46 -10.16
CA TYR A 128 8.65 -0.97 -10.25
C TYR A 128 8.27 -0.36 -8.90
N SER A 129 8.23 0.96 -8.83
CA SER A 129 8.20 1.66 -7.55
C SER A 129 7.26 2.86 -7.55
N TYR A 130 7.00 3.35 -6.33
CA TYR A 130 6.16 4.52 -6.08
C TYR A 130 4.80 4.44 -6.78
N PRO A 131 4.04 3.34 -6.55
CA PRO A 131 2.70 3.25 -7.10
C PRO A 131 1.78 4.27 -6.44
N THR A 132 0.74 4.67 -7.18
CA THR A 132 -0.43 5.34 -6.63
C THR A 132 -1.68 4.86 -7.34
N MET A 133 -2.82 4.78 -6.62
CA MET A 133 -4.06 4.26 -7.15
C MET A 133 -5.29 5.02 -6.66
N ILE A 134 -6.32 4.98 -7.49
CA ILE A 134 -7.66 5.45 -7.16
C ILE A 134 -8.72 4.49 -7.72
N GLN A 135 -9.90 4.44 -7.10
CA GLN A 135 -11.08 3.87 -7.74
C GLN A 135 -11.93 5.00 -8.31
N ALA A 136 -12.13 5.00 -9.63
CA ALA A 136 -12.92 5.99 -10.33
C ALA A 136 -14.44 5.79 -10.13
N PRO A 137 -15.28 6.79 -10.52
CA PRO A 137 -16.73 6.68 -10.42
C PRO A 137 -17.34 5.49 -11.18
N ASP A 138 -16.73 5.07 -12.30
CA ASP A 138 -17.13 3.90 -13.09
C ASP A 138 -16.81 2.54 -12.41
N GLY A 139 -16.18 2.57 -11.23
CA GLY A 139 -15.83 1.40 -10.43
C GLY A 139 -14.48 0.78 -10.78
N LYS A 140 -13.81 1.23 -11.84
CA LYS A 140 -12.47 0.74 -12.18
C LYS A 140 -11.40 1.33 -11.29
N VAL A 141 -10.33 0.58 -11.10
CA VAL A 141 -9.14 1.02 -10.39
C VAL A 141 -8.10 1.46 -11.40
N HIS A 142 -7.57 2.65 -11.19
CA HIS A 142 -6.51 3.25 -12.00
C HIS A 142 -5.23 3.28 -11.16
N ILE A 143 -4.15 2.77 -11.72
CA ILE A 143 -2.85 2.64 -11.04
C ILE A 143 -1.79 3.25 -11.94
N VAL A 144 -0.91 4.06 -11.36
CA VAL A 144 0.31 4.54 -12.01
C VAL A 144 1.52 4.17 -11.14
N TYR A 145 2.66 3.93 -11.76
CA TYR A 145 3.91 3.65 -11.06
C TYR A 145 5.12 3.99 -11.91
N THR A 146 6.25 4.18 -11.25
CA THR A 146 7.55 4.36 -11.91
C THR A 146 8.04 3.02 -12.45
N TRP A 147 8.35 2.97 -13.75
CA TRP A 147 8.87 1.80 -14.45
C TRP A 147 10.36 1.97 -14.73
N ASN A 148 11.19 1.15 -14.08
CA ASN A 148 12.65 1.09 -14.24
C ASN A 148 13.35 2.45 -14.07
N ARG A 149 12.83 3.33 -13.22
CA ARG A 149 13.32 4.73 -13.04
C ARG A 149 13.43 5.54 -14.34
N LYS A 150 12.76 5.12 -15.41
CA LYS A 150 12.86 5.74 -16.74
C LYS A 150 11.57 6.41 -17.18
N THR A 151 10.45 5.84 -16.82
CA THR A 151 9.13 6.30 -17.29
C THR A 151 8.03 5.94 -16.31
N VAL A 152 6.81 6.30 -16.65
CA VAL A 152 5.59 6.00 -15.89
C VAL A 152 4.75 5.02 -16.67
N LYS A 153 4.27 3.96 -16.01
CA LYS A 153 3.22 3.08 -16.54
C LYS A 153 1.88 3.38 -15.88
N TYR A 154 0.83 3.16 -16.66
CA TYR A 154 -0.56 3.32 -16.27
C TYR A 154 -1.34 2.05 -16.57
N ILE A 155 -2.13 1.61 -15.59
CA ILE A 155 -2.97 0.41 -15.68
C ILE A 155 -4.39 0.75 -15.24
N VAL A 156 -5.37 0.16 -15.91
CA VAL A 156 -6.77 0.15 -15.50
C VAL A 156 -7.23 -1.28 -15.32
N LEU A 157 -7.86 -1.58 -14.20
CA LEU A 157 -8.41 -2.90 -13.93
C LEU A 157 -9.82 -2.82 -13.33
N ASP A 158 -10.55 -3.92 -13.51
CA ASP A 158 -11.86 -4.13 -12.88
C ASP A 158 -11.65 -4.92 -11.58
N PRO A 159 -11.87 -4.32 -10.40
CA PRO A 159 -11.63 -5.00 -9.12
C PRO A 159 -12.58 -6.18 -8.89
N GLN A 160 -13.71 -6.27 -9.60
CA GLN A 160 -14.62 -7.42 -9.51
C GLN A 160 -14.02 -8.70 -10.09
N LYS A 161 -13.00 -8.58 -10.94
CA LYS A 161 -12.26 -9.73 -11.51
C LYS A 161 -11.09 -10.21 -10.62
N LEU A 162 -10.83 -9.53 -9.50
CA LEU A 162 -9.82 -9.93 -8.53
C LEU A 162 -10.45 -10.87 -7.49
N ASN A 163 -9.90 -12.09 -7.36
CA ASN A 163 -10.40 -13.14 -6.44
C ASN A 163 -9.34 -13.56 -5.44
#